data_fab67d8232665c8fb33297a4957b9fe2
#
_entry.id   fab67d8232665c8fb33297a4957b9fe2
#
_cell.length_a   1.000
_cell.length_b   1.000
_cell.length_c   1.000
_cell.angle_alpha   90.00
_cell.angle_beta   90.00
_cell.angle_gamma   90.00
#
_symmetry.space_group_name_H-M   'P 1'
#
loop_
_entity.id
_entity.type
_entity.pdbx_description
1 polymer ?
#
loop_
_entity_poly.entity_id
_entity_poly.type
_entity_poly.pdbx_seq_one_letter_code
_entity_poly.pdbx_strand_id
1 'polypeptide(L)'
;MPYGLFIAKVEDYKKWKSVFDKHAATRKAKGSKGGKVFRSADDPNQVVVLLEWDTLQKMRQFSQSEDLRERMKASGVIGQPEIHFLKVAGTPSA
;
A
#
# COMPACT_ATOMS: atom_id res chain seq x y z
N MET A 1 -12.32 -11.11 2.71
CA MET A 1 -10.92 -10.91 3.13
C MET A 1 -10.68 -9.44 3.46
N PRO A 2 -9.76 -9.11 4.37
CA PRO A 2 -9.52 -7.71 4.72
C PRO A 2 -8.74 -6.96 3.64
N TYR A 3 -8.81 -5.65 3.69
CA TYR A 3 -8.07 -4.76 2.81
C TYR A 3 -7.19 -3.83 3.62
N GLY A 4 -6.03 -3.49 3.06
CA GLY A 4 -5.17 -2.45 3.59
C GLY A 4 -5.21 -1.24 2.66
N LEU A 5 -5.37 -0.06 3.25
CA LEU A 5 -5.35 1.20 2.52
C LEU A 5 -4.11 1.98 2.96
N PHE A 6 -3.32 2.39 1.98
CA PHE A 6 -2.10 3.16 2.21
C PHE A 6 -2.20 4.45 1.41
N ILE A 7 -2.00 5.57 2.08
CA ILE A 7 -2.06 6.89 1.46
C ILE A 7 -0.76 7.62 1.80
N ALA A 8 -0.05 8.08 0.79
CA ALA A 8 1.22 8.77 1.02
C ALA A 8 1.52 9.78 -0.09
N LYS A 9 2.33 10.76 0.25
CA LYS A 9 2.96 11.64 -0.73
C LYS A 9 4.33 11.08 -1.07
N VAL A 10 4.72 11.20 -2.34
CA VAL A 10 6.01 10.72 -2.82
C VAL A 10 6.72 11.83 -3.58
N GLU A 11 8.05 11.79 -3.59
CA GLU A 11 8.86 12.77 -4.32
C GLU A 11 8.68 12.63 -5.83
N ASP A 12 8.64 11.39 -6.31
CA ASP A 12 8.58 11.05 -7.73
C ASP A 12 7.79 9.75 -7.87
N TYR A 13 6.65 9.81 -8.55
CA TYR A 13 5.79 8.66 -8.72
C TYR A 13 6.50 7.51 -9.43
N LYS A 14 7.24 7.77 -10.49
CA LYS A 14 7.91 6.71 -11.26
C LYS A 14 8.91 5.94 -10.41
N LYS A 15 9.68 6.66 -9.61
CA LYS A 15 10.64 6.06 -8.67
C LYS A 15 9.90 5.22 -7.64
N TRP A 16 8.85 5.78 -7.04
CA TRP A 16 8.06 5.07 -6.04
C TRP A 16 7.46 3.79 -6.63
N LYS A 17 6.85 3.88 -7.81
CA LYS A 17 6.19 2.75 -8.46
C LYS A 17 7.19 1.63 -8.79
N SER A 18 8.38 1.99 -9.23
CA SER A 18 9.45 1.03 -9.52
C SER A 18 9.82 0.22 -8.26
N VAL A 19 10.01 0.90 -7.13
CA VAL A 19 10.33 0.23 -5.86
C VAL A 19 9.15 -0.61 -5.40
N PHE A 20 7.93 -0.07 -5.52
CA PHE A 20 6.71 -0.79 -5.15
C PHE A 20 6.56 -2.09 -5.94
N ASP A 21 6.79 -2.05 -7.24
CA ASP A 21 6.68 -3.22 -8.10
C ASP A 21 7.74 -4.27 -7.78
N LYS A 22 8.96 -3.85 -7.49
CA LYS A 22 10.05 -4.76 -7.12
C LYS A 22 9.78 -5.48 -5.79
N HIS A 23 8.93 -4.89 -4.94
CA HIS A 23 8.59 -5.45 -3.64
C HIS A 23 7.37 -6.40 -3.72
N ALA A 24 6.82 -6.63 -4.90
CA ALA A 24 5.60 -7.42 -5.07
C ALA A 24 5.72 -8.85 -4.56
N ALA A 25 6.85 -9.50 -4.84
CA ALA A 25 7.06 -10.89 -4.41
C ALA A 25 7.07 -11.00 -2.88
N THR A 26 7.66 -10.03 -2.19
CA THR A 26 7.68 -10.00 -0.73
C THR A 26 6.27 -9.81 -0.18
N ARG A 27 5.48 -8.87 -0.75
CA ARG A 27 4.10 -8.68 -0.33
C ARG A 27 3.27 -9.95 -0.51
N LYS A 28 3.42 -10.62 -1.64
CA LYS A 28 2.69 -11.86 -1.92
C LYS A 28 3.04 -12.94 -0.90
N ALA A 29 4.33 -13.08 -0.59
CA ALA A 29 4.81 -14.06 0.40
C ALA A 29 4.27 -13.77 1.79
N LYS A 30 4.00 -12.50 2.11
CA LYS A 30 3.49 -12.08 3.42
C LYS A 30 1.97 -12.10 3.51
N GLY A 31 1.26 -12.40 2.42
CA GLY A 31 -0.19 -12.59 2.45
C GLY A 31 -1.01 -11.61 1.63
N SER A 32 -0.37 -10.71 0.86
CA SER A 32 -1.10 -9.82 -0.04
C SER A 32 -1.65 -10.59 -1.24
N LYS A 33 -2.89 -10.30 -1.59
CA LYS A 33 -3.56 -10.88 -2.76
C LYS A 33 -3.59 -9.92 -3.95
N GLY A 34 -2.98 -8.75 -3.81
CA GLY A 34 -3.00 -7.74 -4.85
C GLY A 34 -4.12 -6.74 -4.66
N GLY A 35 -4.27 -5.85 -5.60
CA GLY A 35 -5.27 -4.79 -5.53
C GLY A 35 -5.04 -3.72 -6.56
N LYS A 36 -5.14 -2.46 -6.15
CA LYS A 36 -5.04 -1.32 -7.06
C LYS A 36 -4.15 -0.23 -6.50
N VAL A 37 -3.45 0.45 -7.40
CA VAL A 37 -2.71 1.66 -7.10
C VAL A 37 -3.43 2.81 -7.78
N PHE A 38 -3.70 3.86 -7.02
CA PHE A 38 -4.31 5.09 -7.53
C PHE A 38 -3.35 6.25 -7.34
N ARG A 39 -3.47 7.23 -8.21
CA ARG A 39 -2.88 8.55 -7.99
C ARG A 39 -4.04 9.52 -7.81
N SER A 40 -3.87 10.50 -6.94
CA SER A 40 -4.89 11.54 -6.81
C SER A 40 -5.07 12.26 -8.14
N ALA A 41 -6.32 12.53 -8.52
CA ALA A 41 -6.61 13.30 -9.74
C ALA A 41 -6.10 14.74 -9.63
N ASP A 42 -5.99 15.25 -8.40
CA ASP A 42 -5.59 16.64 -8.13
C ASP A 42 -4.12 16.78 -7.78
N ASP A 43 -3.46 15.70 -7.36
CA ASP A 43 -2.06 15.71 -6.95
C ASP A 43 -1.37 14.44 -7.45
N PRO A 44 -0.59 14.54 -8.54
CA PRO A 44 0.05 13.35 -9.12
C PRO A 44 1.11 12.70 -8.23
N ASN A 45 1.52 13.38 -7.16
CA ASN A 45 2.47 12.84 -6.19
C ASN A 45 1.81 12.26 -4.94
N GLN A 46 0.48 12.22 -4.91
CA GLN A 46 -0.24 11.51 -3.86
C GLN A 46 -0.67 10.15 -4.38
N VAL A 47 -0.23 9.09 -3.71
CA VAL A 47 -0.56 7.72 -4.08
C VAL A 47 -1.50 7.10 -3.06
N VAL A 48 -2.40 6.27 -3.55
CA VAL A 48 -3.33 5.50 -2.73
C VAL A 48 -3.23 4.05 -3.18
N VAL A 49 -2.91 3.17 -2.25
CA VAL A 49 -2.78 1.74 -2.54
C VAL A 49 -3.84 0.98 -1.77
N LEU A 50 -4.64 0.19 -2.47
CA LEU A 50 -5.64 -0.67 -1.86
C LEU A 50 -5.28 -2.11 -2.16
N LEU A 51 -4.92 -2.87 -1.11
CA LEU A 51 -4.51 -4.26 -1.25
C LEU A 51 -5.39 -5.18 -0.43
N GLU A 52 -5.80 -6.28 -1.02
CA GLU A 52 -6.47 -7.36 -0.34
C GLU A 52 -5.44 -8.25 0.35
N TRP A 53 -5.74 -8.72 1.55
CA TRP A 53 -4.85 -9.56 2.33
C TRP A 53 -5.52 -10.84 2.76
N ASP A 54 -4.71 -11.86 2.97
CA ASP A 54 -5.16 -13.16 3.44
C ASP A 54 -5.83 -13.06 4.81
N THR A 55 -5.14 -12.44 5.77
CA THR A 55 -5.67 -12.21 7.11
C THR A 55 -5.31 -10.80 7.60
N LEU A 56 -6.12 -10.31 8.54
CA LEU A 56 -5.84 -9.04 9.20
C LEU A 56 -4.52 -9.07 9.95
N GLN A 57 -4.20 -10.19 10.59
CA GLN A 57 -2.96 -10.35 11.34
C GLN A 57 -1.73 -10.22 10.43
N LYS A 58 -1.74 -10.86 9.29
CA LYS A 58 -0.62 -10.78 8.33
C LYS A 58 -0.44 -9.36 7.82
N MET A 59 -1.55 -8.66 7.55
CA MET A 59 -1.51 -7.29 7.11
C MET A 59 -0.89 -6.38 8.17
N ARG A 60 -1.30 -6.55 9.44
CA ARG A 60 -0.73 -5.76 10.56
C ARG A 60 0.75 -6.03 10.73
N GLN A 61 1.18 -7.28 10.64
CA GLN A 61 2.60 -7.64 10.74
C GLN A 61 3.41 -6.99 9.63
N PHE A 62 2.90 -7.03 8.40
CA PHE A 62 3.58 -6.40 7.27
C PHE A 62 3.71 -4.89 7.45
N SER A 63 2.64 -4.24 7.91
CA SER A 63 2.63 -2.78 8.09
C SER A 63 3.62 -2.30 9.14
N GLN A 64 4.04 -3.17 10.04
CA GLN A 64 5.00 -2.85 11.11
C GLN A 64 6.41 -3.34 10.80
N SER A 65 6.64 -3.93 9.63
CA SER A 65 7.92 -4.55 9.32
C SER A 65 9.01 -3.51 9.01
N GLU A 66 10.23 -3.83 9.41
CA GLU A 66 11.41 -3.03 9.08
C GLU A 66 11.61 -2.96 7.57
N ASP A 67 11.35 -4.06 6.88
CA ASP A 67 11.52 -4.14 5.44
C ASP A 67 10.62 -3.12 4.72
N LEU A 68 9.34 -3.02 5.13
CA LEU A 68 8.45 -2.03 4.56
C LEU A 68 8.94 -0.61 4.83
N ARG A 69 9.40 -0.35 6.05
CA ARG A 69 9.92 0.97 6.44
C ARG A 69 11.10 1.37 5.57
N GLU A 70 12.03 0.45 5.35
CA GLU A 70 13.19 0.70 4.49
C GLU A 70 12.77 0.93 3.04
N ARG A 71 11.81 0.16 2.54
CA ARG A 71 11.30 0.33 1.17
C ARG A 71 10.62 1.67 0.98
N MET A 72 9.87 2.13 1.98
CA MET A 72 9.24 3.44 1.93
C MET A 72 10.28 4.56 1.84
N LYS A 73 11.35 4.48 2.63
CA LYS A 73 12.45 5.45 2.54
C LYS A 73 13.10 5.41 1.17
N ALA A 74 13.43 4.23 0.66
CA ALA A 74 14.09 4.06 -0.63
C ALA A 74 13.23 4.55 -1.78
N SER A 75 11.90 4.46 -1.66
CA SER A 75 10.95 4.85 -2.71
C SER A 75 10.61 6.34 -2.70
N GLY A 76 11.08 7.09 -1.71
CA GLY A 76 10.86 8.53 -1.65
C GLY A 76 9.52 8.94 -1.06
N VAL A 77 8.99 8.18 -0.11
CA VAL A 77 7.80 8.58 0.64
C VAL A 77 8.13 9.78 1.51
N ILE A 78 7.30 10.83 1.42
CA ILE A 78 7.47 12.07 2.17
C ILE A 78 6.55 12.06 3.37
N GLY A 79 7.11 12.31 4.56
CA GLY A 79 6.34 12.41 5.80
C GLY A 79 5.78 11.08 6.24
N GLN A 80 4.71 11.14 7.03
CA GLN A 80 4.10 9.97 7.64
C GLN A 80 2.98 9.45 6.75
N PRO A 81 3.05 8.20 6.25
CA PRO A 81 1.95 7.65 5.47
C PRO A 81 0.75 7.32 6.36
N GLU A 82 -0.44 7.36 5.77
CA GLU A 82 -1.65 6.86 6.43
C GLU A 82 -1.83 5.40 6.07
N ILE A 83 -2.09 4.58 7.06
CA ILE A 83 -2.36 3.15 6.87
C ILE A 83 -3.64 2.82 7.60
N HIS A 84 -4.59 2.22 6.88
CA HIS A 84 -5.88 1.83 7.43
C HIS A 84 -6.13 0.35 7.18
N PHE A 85 -6.67 -0.33 8.19
CA PHE A 85 -7.04 -1.73 8.11
C PHE A 85 -8.55 -1.81 7.95
N LEU A 86 -9.02 -2.41 6.85
CA LEU A 86 -10.41 -2.33 6.46
C LEU A 86 -11.04 -3.71 6.33
N LYS A 87 -12.31 -3.80 6.68
CA LYS A 87 -13.15 -4.96 6.40
C LYS A 87 -14.22 -4.54 5.41
N VAL A 88 -14.55 -5.40 4.48
CA VAL A 88 -15.65 -5.14 3.55
C VAL A 88 -16.96 -5.10 4.34
N ALA A 89 -17.69 -4.00 4.22
CA ALA A 89 -18.98 -3.83 4.89
C ALA A 89 -20.16 -3.88 3.92
N GLY A 90 -19.89 -3.72 2.62
CA GLY A 90 -20.91 -3.78 1.60
C GLY A 90 -20.32 -3.66 0.23
N THR A 91 -21.07 -4.10 -0.78
CA THR A 91 -20.64 -4.04 -2.19
C THR A 91 -21.77 -3.43 -3.02
N PRO A 92 -22.01 -2.14 -2.90
CA PRO A 92 -23.09 -1.50 -3.63
C PRO A 92 -22.88 -1.56 -5.14
N SER A 93 -23.99 -1.57 -5.89
CA SER A 93 -23.93 -1.57 -7.36
C SER A 93 -23.69 -0.18 -7.94
N ALA A 94 -23.96 0.85 -7.12
CA ALA A 94 -23.73 2.22 -7.54
C ALA A 94 -23.49 3.12 -6.34
#